data_e661eeae3bca57c4a69cf4870c554ca1
#
_entry.id   e661eeae3bca57c4a69cf4870c554ca1
#
_cell.length_a   1.000
_cell.length_b   1.000
_cell.length_c   1.000
_cell.angle_alpha   90.00
_cell.angle_beta   90.00
_cell.angle_gamma   90.00
#
_symmetry.space_group_name_H-M   'P 1'
#
loop_
_entity.id
_entity.type
_entity.pdbx_description
1 polymer ?
#
loop_
_entity_poly.entity_id
_entity_poly.type
_entity_poly.pdbx_seq_one_letter_code
_entity_poly.pdbx_strand_id
1 'polypeptide(L)'
;LRDRVAAQLAAGVNLPADEAPVTPVSFRQEYVRRILDYTGAAAQKPLRIVADAGNGCAGLLLRELALHLPHEFIFCQMEPDGTFPNGVPNPLLPEKRAATARAVREHKADLGIAWDGDFDRCFFYDNEGNFIEGYYLVGLLASELLPRFPGARIIYDTRVYWNTRELIQAGGGIPVMGKTGHAFMKERMRAEDAVYGGEMSAHHYFRDFAYCDSGMLPWLLVIAAMQRHGKPLAELVRERMDAWPCSGEINRRVADAPALMRKIRDHYAPAATYEDAIDGVNLEFGNWRFNL
;
A
#
# COMPACT_ATOMS: atom_id res chain seq x y z
N LEU A 1 24.20 6.92 9.77
CA LEU A 1 24.74 6.90 8.41
C LEU A 1 24.81 8.30 7.81
N ARG A 2 23.69 9.05 7.77
CA ARG A 2 23.59 10.41 7.22
C ARG A 2 24.68 11.36 7.75
N ASP A 3 24.85 11.41 9.08
CA ASP A 3 25.82 12.32 9.72
C ASP A 3 27.28 11.95 9.39
N ARG A 4 27.56 10.66 9.24
CA ARG A 4 28.88 10.19 8.77
C ARG A 4 29.14 10.57 7.32
N VAL A 5 28.14 10.45 6.44
CA VAL A 5 28.25 10.88 5.04
C VAL A 5 28.45 12.39 4.96
N ALA A 6 27.67 13.17 5.72
CA ALA A 6 27.82 14.63 5.78
C ALA A 6 29.21 15.06 6.27
N ALA A 7 29.74 14.42 7.31
CA ALA A 7 31.08 14.70 7.82
C ALA A 7 32.18 14.35 6.80
N GLN A 8 32.03 13.23 6.09
CA GLN A 8 32.99 12.84 5.03
C GLN A 8 32.94 13.82 3.85
N LEU A 9 31.75 14.24 3.41
CA LEU A 9 31.63 15.27 2.36
C LEU A 9 32.25 16.60 2.75
N ALA A 10 32.04 17.02 4.01
CA ALA A 10 32.64 18.25 4.53
C ALA A 10 34.17 18.18 4.66
N ALA A 11 34.72 16.99 4.94
CA ALA A 11 36.16 16.75 5.04
C ALA A 11 36.89 16.62 3.68
N GLY A 12 36.11 16.60 2.57
CA GLY A 12 36.62 16.33 1.23
C GLY A 12 36.84 14.81 1.01
N VAL A 13 36.03 14.20 0.17
CA VAL A 13 36.17 12.78 -0.19
C VAL A 13 37.23 12.67 -1.29
N ASN A 14 38.36 12.06 -0.99
CA ASN A 14 39.27 11.58 -2.03
C ASN A 14 38.69 10.29 -2.58
N LEU A 15 38.02 10.36 -3.73
CA LEU A 15 37.63 9.17 -4.47
C LEU A 15 38.89 8.52 -5.07
N PRO A 16 39.01 7.18 -5.04
CA PRO A 16 40.06 6.48 -5.75
C PRO A 16 40.07 6.88 -7.23
N ALA A 17 41.27 7.06 -7.79
CA ALA A 17 41.40 7.39 -9.21
C ALA A 17 40.93 6.24 -10.12
N ASP A 18 40.95 5.01 -9.63
CA ASP A 18 40.53 3.82 -10.36
C ASP A 18 39.08 3.46 -9.98
N GLU A 19 38.24 3.32 -10.99
CA GLU A 19 36.87 2.79 -10.81
C GLU A 19 36.96 1.31 -10.41
N ALA A 20 36.31 0.95 -9.31
CA ALA A 20 36.19 -0.46 -8.96
C ALA A 20 35.39 -1.21 -10.05
N PRO A 21 35.81 -2.41 -10.44
CA PRO A 21 35.08 -3.19 -11.45
C PRO A 21 33.66 -3.49 -10.96
N VAL A 22 32.67 -3.12 -11.79
CA VAL A 22 31.26 -3.38 -11.53
C VAL A 22 30.82 -4.64 -12.28
N THR A 23 30.42 -5.65 -11.52
CA THR A 23 29.83 -6.86 -12.12
C THR A 23 28.30 -6.72 -12.09
N PRO A 24 27.62 -6.65 -13.25
CA PRO A 24 26.18 -6.61 -13.28
C PRO A 24 25.58 -7.95 -12.82
N VAL A 25 24.63 -7.89 -11.91
CA VAL A 25 23.85 -9.05 -11.47
C VAL A 25 22.37 -8.74 -11.61
N SER A 26 21.55 -9.73 -11.95
CA SER A 26 20.11 -9.62 -12.05
C SER A 26 19.45 -10.63 -11.11
N PHE A 27 18.59 -10.11 -10.22
CA PHE A 27 17.76 -10.94 -9.33
C PHE A 27 16.31 -11.02 -9.80
N ARG A 28 16.00 -10.55 -11.01
CA ARG A 28 14.62 -10.41 -11.51
C ARG A 28 13.86 -11.73 -11.51
N GLN A 29 14.43 -12.79 -12.04
CA GLN A 29 13.80 -14.10 -12.08
C GLN A 29 13.55 -14.66 -10.68
N GLU A 30 14.53 -14.51 -9.78
CA GLU A 30 14.38 -14.94 -8.39
C GLU A 30 13.27 -14.15 -7.67
N TYR A 31 13.19 -12.85 -7.95
CA TYR A 31 12.15 -11.98 -7.41
C TYR A 31 10.75 -12.40 -7.90
N VAL A 32 10.59 -12.64 -9.21
CA VAL A 32 9.34 -13.14 -9.81
C VAL A 32 8.95 -14.48 -9.18
N ARG A 33 9.87 -15.42 -9.12
CA ARG A 33 9.64 -16.73 -8.50
C ARG A 33 9.16 -16.58 -7.06
N ARG A 34 9.82 -15.74 -6.25
CA ARG A 34 9.48 -15.51 -4.86
C ARG A 34 8.08 -14.88 -4.69
N ILE A 35 7.68 -13.98 -5.59
CA ILE A 35 6.32 -13.42 -5.61
C ILE A 35 5.28 -14.52 -5.89
N LEU A 36 5.51 -15.33 -6.91
CA LEU A 36 4.61 -16.42 -7.29
C LEU A 36 4.47 -17.48 -6.19
N ASP A 37 5.59 -17.87 -5.59
CA ASP A 37 5.63 -18.85 -4.50
C ASP A 37 4.88 -18.31 -3.26
N TYR A 38 5.09 -17.04 -2.90
CA TYR A 38 4.46 -16.43 -1.73
C TYR A 38 2.93 -16.30 -1.90
N THR A 39 2.49 -15.91 -3.08
CA THR A 39 1.07 -15.61 -3.35
C THR A 39 0.28 -16.79 -3.88
N GLY A 40 0.94 -17.82 -4.41
CA GLY A 40 0.29 -18.93 -5.11
C GLY A 40 -0.39 -18.50 -6.43
N ALA A 41 0.01 -17.36 -6.98
CA ALA A 41 -0.70 -16.68 -8.07
C ALA A 41 -0.76 -17.48 -9.38
N ALA A 42 0.20 -18.37 -9.64
CA ALA A 42 0.20 -19.21 -10.84
C ALA A 42 -1.02 -20.16 -10.95
N ALA A 43 -1.69 -20.46 -9.83
CA ALA A 43 -2.88 -21.30 -9.77
C ALA A 43 -4.20 -20.52 -9.78
N GLN A 44 -4.18 -19.21 -9.94
CA GLN A 44 -5.37 -18.35 -9.99
C GLN A 44 -6.18 -18.59 -11.27
N LYS A 45 -7.48 -18.29 -11.20
CA LYS A 45 -8.36 -18.33 -12.38
C LYS A 45 -8.15 -17.05 -13.22
N PRO A 46 -8.31 -17.14 -14.56
CA PRO A 46 -8.17 -15.97 -15.42
C PRO A 46 -9.11 -14.81 -15.04
N LEU A 47 -8.55 -13.61 -15.03
CA LEU A 47 -9.26 -12.33 -14.92
C LEU A 47 -8.74 -11.40 -16.00
N ARG A 48 -9.54 -10.42 -16.38
CA ARG A 48 -9.11 -9.28 -17.21
C ARG A 48 -8.70 -8.13 -16.31
N ILE A 49 -7.43 -7.70 -16.41
CA ILE A 49 -6.81 -6.74 -15.49
C ILE A 49 -6.23 -5.56 -16.25
N VAL A 50 -6.63 -4.36 -15.91
CA VAL A 50 -5.89 -3.14 -16.28
C VAL A 50 -4.71 -2.99 -15.34
N ALA A 51 -3.50 -2.87 -15.90
CA ALA A 51 -2.25 -2.70 -15.16
C ALA A 51 -1.55 -1.42 -15.64
N ASP A 52 -1.56 -0.38 -14.81
CA ASP A 52 -1.06 0.95 -15.12
C ASP A 52 0.23 1.24 -14.34
N ALA A 53 1.37 1.18 -15.04
CA ALA A 53 2.67 1.43 -14.44
C ALA A 53 3.02 2.93 -14.31
N GLY A 54 2.18 3.83 -14.84
CA GLY A 54 2.36 5.29 -14.72
C GLY A 54 3.69 5.82 -15.30
N ASN A 55 4.30 5.12 -16.25
CA ASN A 55 5.66 5.36 -16.74
C ASN A 55 6.75 5.20 -15.65
N GLY A 56 6.41 4.52 -14.54
CA GLY A 56 7.34 4.14 -13.48
C GLY A 56 8.02 2.79 -13.72
N CYS A 57 8.68 2.27 -12.69
CA CYS A 57 9.50 1.06 -12.78
C CYS A 57 8.68 -0.25 -12.78
N ALA A 58 7.39 -0.22 -12.42
CA ALA A 58 6.54 -1.41 -12.34
C ALA A 58 6.47 -2.18 -13.67
N GLY A 59 6.45 -1.47 -14.81
CA GLY A 59 6.30 -2.05 -16.13
C GLY A 59 7.36 -3.08 -16.49
N LEU A 60 8.59 -2.90 -16.02
CA LEU A 60 9.71 -3.82 -16.28
C LEU A 60 9.47 -5.19 -15.64
N LEU A 61 8.89 -5.22 -14.45
CA LEU A 61 8.64 -6.45 -13.73
C LEU A 61 7.30 -7.08 -14.13
N LEU A 62 6.27 -6.27 -14.37
CA LEU A 62 4.93 -6.74 -14.75
C LEU A 62 4.94 -7.55 -16.04
N ARG A 63 5.73 -7.14 -17.05
CA ARG A 63 5.87 -7.89 -18.32
C ARG A 63 6.38 -9.31 -18.08
N GLU A 64 7.35 -9.47 -17.19
CA GLU A 64 7.91 -10.78 -16.88
C GLU A 64 6.94 -11.59 -16.00
N LEU A 65 6.38 -10.98 -14.97
CA LEU A 65 5.44 -11.63 -14.07
C LEU A 65 4.18 -12.12 -14.82
N ALA A 66 3.68 -11.32 -15.77
CA ALA A 66 2.51 -11.65 -16.57
C ALA A 66 2.67 -12.94 -17.40
N LEU A 67 3.89 -13.31 -17.78
CA LEU A 67 4.15 -14.56 -18.52
C LEU A 67 3.86 -15.83 -17.68
N HIS A 68 3.80 -15.68 -16.37
CA HIS A 68 3.56 -16.76 -15.41
C HIS A 68 2.15 -16.76 -14.81
N LEU A 69 1.29 -15.83 -15.24
CA LEU A 69 -0.04 -15.64 -14.69
C LEU A 69 -1.12 -15.94 -15.74
N PRO A 70 -2.28 -16.49 -15.33
CA PRO A 70 -3.34 -16.87 -16.26
C PRO A 70 -4.20 -15.69 -16.71
N HIS A 71 -3.88 -14.45 -16.33
CA HIS A 71 -4.71 -13.28 -16.54
C HIS A 71 -4.51 -12.65 -17.92
N GLU A 72 -5.57 -12.02 -18.44
CA GLU A 72 -5.52 -11.12 -19.58
C GLU A 72 -5.17 -9.70 -19.09
N PHE A 73 -4.04 -9.16 -19.54
CA PHE A 73 -3.59 -7.84 -19.12
C PHE A 73 -3.83 -6.78 -20.19
N ILE A 74 -4.42 -5.67 -19.78
CA ILE A 74 -4.46 -4.41 -20.52
C ILE A 74 -3.40 -3.51 -19.89
N PHE A 75 -2.28 -3.38 -20.57
CA PHE A 75 -1.14 -2.63 -20.08
C PHE A 75 -1.24 -1.15 -20.42
N CYS A 76 -1.06 -0.28 -19.43
CA CYS A 76 -1.06 1.17 -19.56
C CYS A 76 0.28 1.74 -19.08
N GLN A 77 0.85 2.69 -19.82
CA GLN A 77 2.03 3.48 -19.43
C GLN A 77 3.22 2.64 -18.93
N MET A 78 3.50 1.53 -19.61
CA MET A 78 4.44 0.49 -19.16
C MET A 78 5.92 0.83 -19.34
N GLU A 79 6.25 1.78 -20.21
CA GLU A 79 7.65 2.15 -20.44
C GLU A 79 8.12 3.13 -19.37
N PRO A 80 9.18 2.79 -18.63
CA PRO A 80 9.76 3.72 -17.67
C PRO A 80 10.26 4.99 -18.36
N ASP A 81 9.81 6.14 -17.88
CA ASP A 81 10.24 7.44 -18.37
C ASP A 81 10.36 8.43 -17.19
N GLY A 82 11.58 8.74 -16.80
CA GLY A 82 11.86 9.64 -15.68
C GLY A 82 11.39 11.08 -15.89
N THR A 83 10.94 11.45 -17.10
CA THR A 83 10.28 12.76 -17.36
C THR A 83 8.81 12.74 -16.99
N PHE A 84 8.21 11.56 -16.80
CA PHE A 84 6.79 11.36 -16.50
C PHE A 84 5.87 12.15 -17.43
N PRO A 85 5.79 11.82 -18.74
CA PRO A 85 5.07 12.61 -19.74
C PRO A 85 3.56 12.71 -19.43
N ASN A 86 3.01 11.76 -18.66
CA ASN A 86 1.63 11.75 -18.18
C ASN A 86 1.49 12.30 -16.74
N GLY A 87 2.56 12.92 -16.22
CA GLY A 87 2.70 13.41 -14.87
C GLY A 87 3.11 12.31 -13.89
N VAL A 88 3.75 12.70 -12.79
CA VAL A 88 4.21 11.77 -11.74
C VAL A 88 3.04 10.90 -11.26
N PRO A 89 3.18 9.57 -11.32
CA PRO A 89 2.12 8.66 -10.91
C PRO A 89 1.94 8.69 -9.38
N ASN A 90 0.77 9.12 -8.95
CA ASN A 90 0.36 9.09 -7.56
C ASN A 90 -1.16 8.94 -7.45
N PRO A 91 -1.71 7.73 -7.53
CA PRO A 91 -3.16 7.49 -7.48
C PRO A 91 -3.85 7.86 -6.16
N LEU A 92 -3.09 8.22 -5.10
CA LEU A 92 -3.69 8.86 -3.91
C LEU A 92 -4.38 10.17 -4.28
N LEU A 93 -3.85 10.90 -5.27
CA LEU A 93 -4.42 12.15 -5.74
C LEU A 93 -5.59 11.89 -6.71
N PRO A 94 -6.81 12.38 -6.43
CA PRO A 94 -7.99 12.11 -7.26
C PRO A 94 -7.80 12.47 -8.73
N GLU A 95 -7.07 13.54 -9.05
CA GLU A 95 -6.77 13.98 -10.40
C GLU A 95 -5.87 13.02 -11.20
N LYS A 96 -5.22 12.06 -10.53
CA LYS A 96 -4.37 11.04 -11.16
C LYS A 96 -5.10 9.74 -11.45
N ARG A 97 -6.36 9.59 -11.02
CA ARG A 97 -7.13 8.34 -11.10
C ARG A 97 -7.84 8.13 -12.44
N ALA A 98 -8.11 9.20 -13.19
CA ALA A 98 -9.03 9.19 -14.33
C ALA A 98 -8.61 8.24 -15.45
N ALA A 99 -7.31 8.13 -15.75
CA ALA A 99 -6.81 7.32 -16.87
C ALA A 99 -7.04 5.82 -16.61
N THR A 100 -6.60 5.32 -15.46
CA THR A 100 -6.79 3.91 -15.05
C THR A 100 -8.27 3.56 -14.91
N ALA A 101 -9.07 4.42 -14.26
CA ALA A 101 -10.51 4.24 -14.10
C ALA A 101 -11.25 4.14 -15.46
N ARG A 102 -10.86 4.97 -16.43
CA ARG A 102 -11.39 4.92 -17.79
C ARG A 102 -11.02 3.62 -18.49
N ALA A 103 -9.76 3.21 -18.43
CA ALA A 103 -9.30 1.97 -19.04
C ALA A 103 -10.05 0.76 -18.50
N VAL A 104 -10.30 0.70 -17.18
CA VAL A 104 -11.10 -0.38 -16.56
C VAL A 104 -12.48 -0.47 -17.21
N ARG A 105 -13.19 0.66 -17.34
CA ARG A 105 -14.55 0.69 -17.94
C ARG A 105 -14.54 0.36 -19.42
N GLU A 106 -13.62 0.94 -20.20
CA GLU A 106 -13.53 0.74 -21.64
C GLU A 106 -13.24 -0.71 -22.01
N HIS A 107 -12.36 -1.35 -21.25
CA HIS A 107 -11.99 -2.74 -21.48
C HIS A 107 -12.84 -3.75 -20.69
N LYS A 108 -13.81 -3.28 -19.90
CA LYS A 108 -14.64 -4.13 -19.03
C LYS A 108 -13.77 -5.07 -18.18
N ALA A 109 -12.73 -4.50 -17.58
CA ALA A 109 -11.82 -5.26 -16.75
C ALA A 109 -12.45 -5.64 -15.41
N ASP A 110 -12.07 -6.81 -14.88
CA ASP A 110 -12.51 -7.27 -13.56
C ASP A 110 -11.84 -6.48 -12.43
N LEU A 111 -10.65 -5.92 -12.71
CA LEU A 111 -9.83 -5.21 -11.73
C LEU A 111 -8.92 -4.21 -12.44
N GLY A 112 -8.76 -3.03 -11.87
CA GLY A 112 -7.70 -2.08 -12.22
C GLY A 112 -6.64 -2.00 -11.13
N ILE A 113 -5.38 -1.95 -11.53
CA ILE A 113 -4.24 -1.81 -10.65
C ILE A 113 -3.35 -0.70 -11.19
N ALA A 114 -2.92 0.20 -10.29
CA ALA A 114 -1.95 1.23 -10.62
C ALA A 114 -0.82 1.26 -9.58
N TRP A 115 0.35 1.68 -10.00
CA TRP A 115 1.51 1.85 -9.13
C TRP A 115 2.00 3.29 -9.16
N ASP A 116 2.78 3.65 -8.17
CA ASP A 116 3.57 4.88 -8.18
C ASP A 116 4.92 4.69 -8.88
N GLY A 117 5.78 5.70 -8.87
CA GLY A 117 6.97 5.75 -9.72
C GLY A 117 7.99 4.65 -9.48
N ASP A 118 8.24 4.28 -8.23
CA ASP A 118 9.17 3.22 -7.82
C ASP A 118 8.47 1.91 -7.45
N PHE A 119 7.14 1.85 -7.62
CA PHE A 119 6.24 0.71 -7.44
C PHE A 119 6.29 0.02 -6.07
N ASP A 120 6.61 0.76 -5.03
CA ASP A 120 6.49 0.26 -3.67
C ASP A 120 5.05 0.31 -3.14
N ARG A 121 4.17 1.09 -3.81
CA ARG A 121 2.73 1.21 -3.54
C ARG A 121 1.89 0.63 -4.67
N CYS A 122 0.74 0.03 -4.29
CA CYS A 122 -0.22 -0.60 -5.19
C CYS A 122 -1.63 -0.08 -4.90
N PHE A 123 -2.31 0.40 -5.93
CA PHE A 123 -3.62 1.03 -5.85
C PHE A 123 -4.63 0.26 -6.68
N PHE A 124 -5.89 0.24 -6.23
CA PHE A 124 -6.91 -0.63 -6.78
C PHE A 124 -8.13 0.13 -7.29
N TYR A 125 -8.68 -0.38 -8.37
CA TYR A 125 -9.95 0.05 -8.95
C TYR A 125 -10.85 -1.17 -9.15
N ASP A 126 -12.10 -1.07 -8.76
CA ASP A 126 -13.07 -2.14 -9.00
C ASP A 126 -13.43 -2.25 -10.49
N ASN A 127 -14.30 -3.20 -10.83
CA ASN A 127 -14.77 -3.44 -12.20
C ASN A 127 -15.61 -2.30 -12.79
N GLU A 128 -16.03 -1.32 -11.99
CA GLU A 128 -16.71 -0.09 -12.44
C GLU A 128 -15.72 1.09 -12.59
N GLY A 129 -14.45 0.87 -12.23
CA GLY A 129 -13.40 1.88 -12.25
C GLY A 129 -13.45 2.82 -11.05
N ASN A 130 -14.11 2.43 -9.96
CA ASN A 130 -14.07 3.19 -8.71
C ASN A 130 -12.77 2.88 -7.98
N PHE A 131 -12.12 3.92 -7.47
CA PHE A 131 -10.91 3.78 -6.66
C PHE A 131 -11.26 3.22 -5.28
N ILE A 132 -10.51 2.24 -4.83
CA ILE A 132 -10.67 1.64 -3.50
C ILE A 132 -9.63 2.23 -2.55
N GLU A 133 -10.09 2.90 -1.51
CA GLU A 133 -9.21 3.53 -0.53
C GLU A 133 -8.39 2.48 0.25
N GLY A 134 -7.12 2.80 0.55
CA GLY A 134 -6.23 1.96 1.36
C GLY A 134 -6.83 1.55 2.70
N TYR A 135 -7.74 2.37 3.23
CA TYR A 135 -8.49 2.11 4.44
C TYR A 135 -9.18 0.73 4.46
N TYR A 136 -9.73 0.29 3.33
CA TYR A 136 -10.41 -1.01 3.23
C TYR A 136 -9.45 -2.14 2.87
N LEU A 137 -8.43 -1.84 2.09
CA LEU A 137 -7.48 -2.83 1.59
C LEU A 137 -6.58 -3.40 2.67
N VAL A 138 -6.14 -2.58 3.64
CA VAL A 138 -5.31 -3.07 4.75
C VAL A 138 -6.04 -4.14 5.56
N GLY A 139 -7.32 -3.92 5.88
CA GLY A 139 -8.15 -4.91 6.56
C GLY A 139 -8.40 -6.16 5.72
N LEU A 140 -8.70 -6.00 4.43
CA LEU A 140 -8.91 -7.12 3.50
C LEU A 140 -7.65 -8.01 3.40
N LEU A 141 -6.48 -7.42 3.22
CA LEU A 141 -5.21 -8.16 3.15
C LEU A 141 -4.85 -8.83 4.48
N ALA A 142 -5.14 -8.18 5.61
CA ALA A 142 -5.00 -8.83 6.92
C ALA A 142 -5.87 -10.07 7.03
N SER A 143 -7.14 -10.00 6.60
CA SER A 143 -8.08 -11.12 6.60
C SER A 143 -7.63 -12.25 5.66
N GLU A 144 -6.95 -11.93 4.57
CA GLU A 144 -6.39 -12.90 3.62
C GLU A 144 -5.19 -13.66 4.20
N LEU A 145 -4.38 -12.98 5.01
CA LEU A 145 -3.15 -13.55 5.56
C LEU A 145 -3.38 -14.33 6.86
N LEU A 146 -4.32 -13.90 7.72
CA LEU A 146 -4.55 -14.52 9.03
C LEU A 146 -4.86 -16.04 8.98
N PRO A 147 -5.59 -16.59 8.00
CA PRO A 147 -5.75 -18.05 7.89
C PRO A 147 -4.42 -18.80 7.69
N ARG A 148 -3.42 -18.16 7.10
CA ARG A 148 -2.06 -18.73 6.93
C ARG A 148 -1.21 -18.57 8.19
N PHE A 149 -1.52 -17.58 9.03
CA PHE A 149 -0.76 -17.20 10.23
C PHE A 149 -1.71 -16.98 11.42
N PRO A 150 -2.35 -18.03 11.96
CA PRO A 150 -3.30 -17.90 13.07
C PRO A 150 -2.69 -17.25 14.30
N GLY A 151 -3.39 -16.26 14.88
CA GLY A 151 -2.92 -15.54 16.07
C GLY A 151 -1.82 -14.51 15.81
N ALA A 152 -1.45 -14.27 14.54
CA ALA A 152 -0.37 -13.36 14.21
C ALA A 152 -0.69 -11.89 14.55
N ARG A 153 0.36 -11.13 14.79
CA ARG A 153 0.28 -9.66 14.91
C ARG A 153 0.26 -9.02 13.53
N ILE A 154 -0.58 -8.00 13.40
CA ILE A 154 -0.72 -7.17 12.20
C ILE A 154 -0.51 -5.71 12.61
N ILE A 155 0.44 -5.03 11.97
CA ILE A 155 0.67 -3.60 12.18
C ILE A 155 -0.21 -2.81 11.22
N TYR A 156 -0.79 -1.71 11.69
CA TYR A 156 -1.55 -0.78 10.85
C TYR A 156 -1.35 0.65 11.34
N ASP A 157 -1.42 1.61 10.42
CA ASP A 157 -1.28 3.03 10.78
C ASP A 157 -2.55 3.59 11.44
N THR A 158 -2.41 4.72 12.09
CA THR A 158 -3.48 5.37 12.84
C THR A 158 -4.68 5.79 11.99
N ARG A 159 -4.52 5.91 10.66
CA ARG A 159 -5.57 6.34 9.73
C ARG A 159 -6.53 5.21 9.33
N VAL A 160 -6.07 3.95 9.37
CA VAL A 160 -6.85 2.77 8.93
C VAL A 160 -7.44 1.96 10.09
N TYR A 161 -7.78 2.62 11.18
CA TYR A 161 -7.97 2.02 12.50
C TYR A 161 -9.20 1.10 12.64
N TRP A 162 -10.42 1.62 12.66
CA TRP A 162 -11.60 0.85 13.07
C TRP A 162 -11.87 -0.37 12.18
N ASN A 163 -11.95 -0.17 10.88
CA ASN A 163 -12.16 -1.24 9.93
C ASN A 163 -11.11 -2.35 10.05
N THR A 164 -9.85 -1.95 10.08
CA THR A 164 -8.72 -2.88 10.10
C THR A 164 -8.65 -3.64 11.41
N ARG A 165 -8.82 -2.96 12.56
CA ARG A 165 -8.84 -3.57 13.89
C ARG A 165 -9.92 -4.65 14.00
N GLU A 166 -11.14 -4.33 13.58
CA GLU A 166 -12.26 -5.27 13.61
C GLU A 166 -11.97 -6.53 12.77
N LEU A 167 -11.49 -6.35 11.54
CA LEU A 167 -11.18 -7.47 10.65
C LEU A 167 -10.03 -8.34 11.17
N ILE A 168 -8.99 -7.74 11.76
CA ILE A 168 -7.91 -8.50 12.39
C ILE A 168 -8.44 -9.33 13.55
N GLN A 169 -9.25 -8.73 14.44
CA GLN A 169 -9.82 -9.43 15.60
C GLN A 169 -10.78 -10.54 15.16
N ALA A 170 -11.64 -10.28 14.17
CA ALA A 170 -12.55 -11.30 13.61
C ALA A 170 -11.79 -12.48 12.99
N GLY A 171 -10.61 -12.23 12.41
CA GLY A 171 -9.70 -13.26 11.88
C GLY A 171 -8.85 -13.96 12.95
N GLY A 172 -9.03 -13.63 14.24
CA GLY A 172 -8.26 -14.21 15.34
C GLY A 172 -6.83 -13.68 15.46
N GLY A 173 -6.50 -12.57 14.78
CA GLY A 173 -5.20 -11.90 14.86
C GLY A 173 -5.12 -10.87 16.00
N ILE A 174 -3.94 -10.35 16.22
CA ILE A 174 -3.64 -9.31 17.21
C ILE A 174 -3.38 -7.99 16.50
N PRO A 175 -4.28 -7.00 16.61
CA PRO A 175 -4.10 -5.69 15.99
C PRO A 175 -3.09 -4.86 16.79
N VAL A 176 -2.10 -4.28 16.10
CA VAL A 176 -1.08 -3.43 16.70
C VAL A 176 -1.01 -2.13 15.91
N MET A 177 -1.38 -1.02 16.53
CA MET A 177 -1.30 0.29 15.90
C MET A 177 0.14 0.79 15.91
N GLY A 178 0.59 1.36 14.78
CA GLY A 178 1.93 1.88 14.58
C GLY A 178 1.92 3.30 14.03
N LYS A 179 3.08 3.94 14.11
CA LYS A 179 3.33 5.22 13.48
C LYS A 179 3.56 5.04 11.99
N THR A 180 3.04 5.96 11.18
CA THR A 180 3.21 6.00 9.72
C THR A 180 4.68 6.21 9.32
N GLY A 181 5.08 5.56 8.26
CA GLY A 181 6.38 5.71 7.61
C GLY A 181 7.27 4.47 7.69
N HIS A 182 8.00 4.22 6.61
CA HIS A 182 8.78 3.00 6.35
C HIS A 182 9.66 2.54 7.52
N ALA A 183 10.41 3.48 8.13
CA ALA A 183 11.32 3.13 9.23
C ALA A 183 10.55 2.65 10.45
N PHE A 184 9.49 3.36 10.81
CA PHE A 184 8.67 3.04 11.99
C PHE A 184 7.89 1.74 11.80
N MET A 185 7.28 1.56 10.62
CA MET A 185 6.54 0.33 10.29
C MET A 185 7.47 -0.90 10.32
N LYS A 186 8.62 -0.84 9.65
CA LYS A 186 9.59 -1.94 9.59
C LYS A 186 10.21 -2.23 10.97
N GLU A 187 10.51 -1.21 11.77
CA GLU A 187 10.98 -1.37 13.14
C GLU A 187 9.92 -2.04 14.02
N ARG A 188 8.68 -1.54 13.98
CA ARG A 188 7.57 -2.09 14.75
C ARG A 188 7.26 -3.53 14.35
N MET A 189 7.24 -3.83 13.05
CA MET A 189 7.01 -5.19 12.57
C MET A 189 8.06 -6.18 13.08
N ARG A 190 9.34 -5.79 13.10
CA ARG A 190 10.41 -6.64 13.65
C ARG A 190 10.30 -6.83 15.15
N ALA A 191 9.97 -5.77 15.89
CA ALA A 191 9.80 -5.82 17.34
C ALA A 191 8.64 -6.73 17.77
N GLU A 192 7.57 -6.77 16.97
CA GLU A 192 6.35 -7.56 17.25
C GLU A 192 6.33 -8.91 16.53
N ASP A 193 7.32 -9.23 15.70
CA ASP A 193 7.29 -10.34 14.73
C ASP A 193 5.99 -10.37 13.91
N ALA A 194 5.53 -9.19 13.50
CA ALA A 194 4.27 -9.07 12.79
C ALA A 194 4.39 -9.60 11.36
N VAL A 195 3.41 -10.39 10.93
CA VAL A 195 3.43 -11.04 9.61
C VAL A 195 3.12 -10.08 8.46
N TYR A 196 2.36 -9.02 8.76
CA TYR A 196 1.94 -8.01 7.79
C TYR A 196 1.84 -6.65 8.46
N GLY A 197 2.09 -5.62 7.67
CA GLY A 197 1.86 -4.23 8.01
C GLY A 197 1.21 -3.48 6.85
N GLY A 198 0.31 -2.55 7.14
CA GLY A 198 -0.35 -1.76 6.10
C GLY A 198 -0.60 -0.32 6.49
N GLU A 199 -0.50 0.57 5.50
CA GLU A 199 -0.71 2.00 5.66
C GLU A 199 -1.83 2.51 4.72
N MET A 200 -2.48 3.60 5.12
CA MET A 200 -3.45 4.31 4.29
C MET A 200 -2.86 4.73 2.94
N SER A 201 -1.57 5.01 2.91
CA SER A 201 -0.81 5.42 1.73
C SER A 201 -0.53 4.30 0.72
N ALA A 202 -1.10 3.11 0.92
CA ALA A 202 -0.95 1.93 0.07
C ALA A 202 0.44 1.25 0.12
N HIS A 203 1.24 1.50 1.17
CA HIS A 203 2.37 0.65 1.47
C HIS A 203 1.90 -0.59 2.23
N HIS A 204 2.36 -1.75 1.78
CA HIS A 204 2.04 -3.05 2.36
C HIS A 204 3.32 -3.83 2.61
N TYR A 205 3.60 -4.12 3.87
CA TYR A 205 4.84 -4.74 4.36
C TYR A 205 4.60 -6.19 4.72
N PHE A 206 5.56 -7.06 4.42
CA PHE A 206 5.42 -8.50 4.64
C PHE A 206 6.65 -9.04 5.36
N ARG A 207 6.46 -9.77 6.48
CA ARG A 207 7.55 -10.40 7.26
C ARG A 207 8.40 -11.30 6.38
N ASP A 208 7.75 -12.19 5.65
CA ASP A 208 8.42 -13.20 4.82
C ASP A 208 9.05 -12.61 3.55
N PHE A 209 8.84 -11.30 3.36
CA PHE A 209 9.52 -10.48 2.36
C PHE A 209 10.52 -9.50 3.02
N ALA A 210 11.25 -9.99 4.03
CA ALA A 210 12.24 -9.26 4.80
C ALA A 210 11.69 -8.01 5.54
N TYR A 211 10.41 -8.01 5.92
CA TYR A 211 9.68 -6.86 6.48
C TYR A 211 9.66 -5.63 5.55
N CYS A 212 9.92 -5.86 4.27
CA CYS A 212 9.86 -4.79 3.27
C CYS A 212 8.45 -4.63 2.71
N ASP A 213 8.18 -3.43 2.25
CA ASP A 213 7.03 -3.11 1.44
C ASP A 213 7.19 -3.67 0.02
N SER A 214 6.06 -3.89 -0.62
CA SER A 214 6.00 -4.38 -1.98
C SER A 214 4.69 -3.96 -2.63
N GLY A 215 4.75 -3.29 -3.77
CA GLY A 215 3.58 -3.06 -4.62
C GLY A 215 3.21 -4.27 -5.49
N MET A 216 4.02 -5.34 -5.49
CA MET A 216 3.77 -6.52 -6.31
C MET A 216 3.03 -7.65 -5.59
N LEU A 217 3.06 -7.71 -4.28
CA LEU A 217 2.36 -8.74 -3.51
C LEU A 217 0.87 -8.45 -3.30
N PRO A 218 0.44 -7.20 -2.99
CA PRO A 218 -0.92 -6.92 -2.58
C PRO A 218 -1.98 -7.28 -3.61
N TRP A 219 -1.75 -6.97 -4.89
CA TRP A 219 -2.76 -7.22 -5.93
C TRP A 219 -2.99 -8.70 -6.20
N LEU A 220 -1.95 -9.53 -6.11
CA LEU A 220 -2.09 -10.98 -6.23
C LEU A 220 -2.85 -11.57 -5.05
N LEU A 221 -2.65 -11.04 -3.84
CA LEU A 221 -3.40 -11.43 -2.66
C LEU A 221 -4.87 -10.95 -2.72
N VAL A 222 -5.13 -9.77 -3.27
CA VAL A 222 -6.51 -9.28 -3.52
C VAL A 222 -7.22 -10.18 -4.51
N ILE A 223 -6.56 -10.59 -5.61
CA ILE A 223 -7.14 -11.56 -6.55
C ILE A 223 -7.41 -12.89 -5.85
N ALA A 224 -6.51 -13.38 -5.01
CA ALA A 224 -6.74 -14.60 -4.22
C ALA A 224 -7.98 -14.46 -3.33
N ALA A 225 -8.18 -13.32 -2.67
CA ALA A 225 -9.38 -13.02 -1.89
C ALA A 225 -10.65 -13.01 -2.76
N MET A 226 -10.63 -12.32 -3.91
CA MET A 226 -11.75 -12.30 -4.85
C MET A 226 -12.15 -13.71 -5.27
N GLN A 227 -11.19 -14.56 -5.61
CA GLN A 227 -11.43 -15.92 -6.07
C GLN A 227 -11.88 -16.86 -4.95
N ARG A 228 -11.32 -16.73 -3.75
CA ARG A 228 -11.73 -17.53 -2.59
C ARG A 228 -13.17 -17.24 -2.19
N HIS A 229 -13.59 -16.00 -2.23
CA HIS A 229 -14.95 -15.59 -1.90
C HIS A 229 -15.92 -15.67 -3.08
N GLY A 230 -15.42 -15.85 -4.31
CA GLY A 230 -16.24 -15.85 -5.52
C GLY A 230 -16.93 -14.51 -5.80
N LYS A 231 -16.32 -13.39 -5.38
CA LYS A 231 -16.89 -12.04 -5.45
C LYS A 231 -15.92 -11.07 -6.11
N PRO A 232 -16.43 -10.08 -6.88
CA PRO A 232 -15.63 -8.96 -7.34
C PRO A 232 -15.16 -8.08 -6.16
N LEU A 233 -14.10 -7.30 -6.37
CA LEU A 233 -13.53 -6.45 -5.31
C LEU A 233 -14.56 -5.48 -4.73
N ALA A 234 -15.40 -4.87 -5.58
CA ALA A 234 -16.46 -3.98 -5.14
C ALA A 234 -17.38 -4.60 -4.06
N GLU A 235 -17.75 -5.88 -4.23
CA GLU A 235 -18.58 -6.57 -3.25
C GLU A 235 -17.84 -6.95 -1.97
N LEU A 236 -16.56 -7.30 -2.08
CA LEU A 236 -15.73 -7.62 -0.90
C LEU A 236 -15.56 -6.43 0.05
N VAL A 237 -15.53 -5.21 -0.49
CA VAL A 237 -15.34 -4.01 0.33
C VAL A 237 -16.63 -3.27 0.68
N ARG A 238 -17.74 -3.55 -0.01
CA ARG A 238 -19.01 -2.81 0.15
C ARG A 238 -19.53 -2.79 1.58
N GLU A 239 -19.64 -3.94 2.23
CA GLU A 239 -20.10 -4.02 3.62
C GLU A 239 -19.22 -3.22 4.56
N ARG A 240 -17.92 -3.15 4.25
CA ARG A 240 -16.94 -2.39 5.04
C ARG A 240 -17.05 -0.89 4.77
N MET A 241 -17.34 -0.50 3.54
CA MET A 241 -17.58 0.90 3.15
C MET A 241 -18.86 1.44 3.80
N ASP A 242 -19.90 0.61 3.88
CA ASP A 242 -21.17 0.97 4.52
C ASP A 242 -21.03 1.06 6.05
N ALA A 243 -20.29 0.12 6.66
CA ALA A 243 -20.07 0.09 8.12
C ALA A 243 -19.11 1.19 8.60
N TRP A 244 -18.08 1.47 7.82
CA TRP A 244 -16.98 2.38 8.17
C TRP A 244 -16.71 3.38 7.04
N PRO A 245 -17.60 4.35 6.77
CA PRO A 245 -17.38 5.36 5.73
C PRO A 245 -16.08 6.13 5.96
N CYS A 246 -15.27 6.26 4.91
CA CYS A 246 -13.97 6.94 4.96
C CYS A 246 -13.99 8.18 4.05
N SER A 247 -13.47 9.31 4.55
CA SER A 247 -13.33 10.54 3.77
C SER A 247 -12.18 10.50 2.75
N GLY A 248 -11.31 9.49 2.86
CA GLY A 248 -9.99 9.55 2.24
C GLY A 248 -9.09 10.57 2.94
N GLU A 249 -7.91 10.78 2.37
CA GLU A 249 -6.94 11.75 2.87
C GLU A 249 -7.26 13.16 2.36
N ILE A 250 -7.38 14.13 3.28
CA ILE A 250 -7.72 15.52 2.95
C ILE A 250 -6.57 16.43 3.34
N ASN A 251 -5.76 16.84 2.35
CA ASN A 251 -4.61 17.71 2.55
C ASN A 251 -4.97 19.19 2.47
N ARG A 252 -4.45 19.99 3.38
CA ARG A 252 -4.60 21.45 3.39
C ARG A 252 -3.26 22.14 3.72
N ARG A 253 -2.96 23.22 3.02
CA ARG A 253 -1.83 24.09 3.37
C ARG A 253 -2.29 25.09 4.42
N VAL A 254 -1.53 25.20 5.50
CA VAL A 254 -1.77 26.12 6.62
C VAL A 254 -0.50 26.84 7.02
N ALA A 255 -0.61 28.04 7.58
CA ALA A 255 0.54 28.85 7.94
C ALA A 255 1.32 28.28 9.14
N ASP A 256 0.62 27.74 10.14
CA ASP A 256 1.20 27.13 11.34
C ASP A 256 0.45 25.85 11.68
N ALA A 257 0.94 24.72 11.17
CA ALA A 257 0.32 23.43 11.39
C ALA A 257 0.33 23.02 12.89
N PRO A 258 1.45 23.14 13.63
CA PRO A 258 1.45 22.80 15.04
C PRO A 258 0.46 23.61 15.89
N ALA A 259 0.32 24.92 15.64
CA ALA A 259 -0.64 25.75 16.36
C ALA A 259 -2.09 25.37 16.03
N LEU A 260 -2.37 25.08 14.75
CA LEU A 260 -3.69 24.65 14.33
C LEU A 260 -4.06 23.26 14.90
N MET A 261 -3.14 22.33 14.91
CA MET A 261 -3.34 20.99 15.51
C MET A 261 -3.67 21.10 17.00
N ARG A 262 -2.92 21.92 17.77
CA ARG A 262 -3.23 22.18 19.18
C ARG A 262 -4.65 22.76 19.34
N LYS A 263 -5.00 23.76 18.54
CA LYS A 263 -6.32 24.40 18.61
C LYS A 263 -7.46 23.41 18.33
N ILE A 264 -7.29 22.54 17.33
CA ILE A 264 -8.28 21.51 16.99
C ILE A 264 -8.37 20.49 18.12
N ARG A 265 -7.22 20.00 18.60
CA ARG A 265 -7.19 19.08 19.74
C ARG A 265 -7.92 19.66 20.96
N ASP A 266 -7.55 20.86 21.38
CA ASP A 266 -8.12 21.50 22.58
C ASP A 266 -9.65 21.74 22.45
N HIS A 267 -10.13 21.93 21.22
CA HIS A 267 -11.55 22.08 20.95
C HIS A 267 -12.33 20.76 21.03
N TYR A 268 -11.76 19.67 20.48
CA TYR A 268 -12.47 18.40 20.34
C TYR A 268 -12.18 17.39 21.46
N ALA A 269 -11.00 17.42 22.08
CA ALA A 269 -10.61 16.47 23.10
C ALA A 269 -11.58 16.35 24.30
N PRO A 270 -12.22 17.44 24.79
CA PRO A 270 -13.18 17.33 25.90
C PRO A 270 -14.40 16.44 25.61
N ALA A 271 -14.74 16.23 24.34
CA ALA A 271 -15.85 15.37 23.91
C ALA A 271 -15.39 14.00 23.37
N ALA A 272 -14.09 13.78 23.26
CA ALA A 272 -13.53 12.53 22.76
C ALA A 272 -13.66 11.39 23.77
N THR A 273 -13.96 10.19 23.29
CA THR A 273 -13.98 8.96 24.09
C THR A 273 -12.63 8.28 24.15
N TYR A 274 -11.74 8.60 23.21
CA TYR A 274 -10.37 8.13 23.17
C TYR A 274 -9.46 9.17 22.48
N GLU A 275 -8.24 9.29 22.97
CA GLU A 275 -7.19 10.14 22.40
C GLU A 275 -5.85 9.40 22.42
N ASP A 276 -5.08 9.51 21.35
CA ASP A 276 -3.66 9.16 21.30
C ASP A 276 -2.86 10.14 20.44
N ALA A 277 -1.53 10.04 20.59
CA ALA A 277 -0.55 10.85 19.86
C ALA A 277 0.53 9.95 19.21
N ILE A 278 0.16 8.75 18.79
CA ILE A 278 1.07 7.80 18.13
C ILE A 278 1.61 8.41 16.84
N ASP A 279 0.70 9.03 16.07
CA ASP A 279 1.07 9.74 14.85
C ASP A 279 0.12 10.94 14.65
N GLY A 280 0.58 12.10 15.09
CA GLY A 280 -0.24 13.32 15.12
C GLY A 280 -1.25 13.34 16.26
N VAL A 281 -2.48 13.76 15.98
CA VAL A 281 -3.60 13.82 16.93
C VAL A 281 -4.69 12.88 16.48
N ASN A 282 -4.93 11.82 17.24
CA ASN A 282 -6.03 10.90 17.03
C ASN A 282 -7.12 11.14 18.06
N LEU A 283 -8.32 11.44 17.63
CA LEU A 283 -9.49 11.57 18.49
C LEU A 283 -10.63 10.68 17.99
N GLU A 284 -11.24 9.92 18.92
CA GLU A 284 -12.41 9.10 18.64
C GLU A 284 -13.63 9.61 19.41
N PHE A 285 -14.79 9.45 18.80
CA PHE A 285 -16.10 9.77 19.34
C PHE A 285 -17.02 8.56 19.17
N GLY A 286 -18.24 8.63 19.64
CA GLY A 286 -19.13 7.46 19.62
C GLY A 286 -19.31 6.80 18.24
N ASN A 287 -19.36 7.59 17.16
CA ASN A 287 -19.64 7.11 15.80
C ASN A 287 -18.76 7.72 14.69
N TRP A 288 -17.73 8.47 15.06
CA TRP A 288 -16.77 9.04 14.12
C TRP A 288 -15.41 9.26 14.80
N ARG A 289 -14.38 9.45 14.00
CA ARG A 289 -13.02 9.75 14.44
C ARG A 289 -12.27 10.55 13.38
N PHE A 290 -11.17 11.16 13.78
CA PHE A 290 -10.21 11.72 12.85
C PHE A 290 -8.76 11.54 13.34
N ASN A 291 -7.83 11.62 12.40
CA ASN A 291 -6.40 11.75 12.61
C ASN A 291 -5.91 13.03 11.92
N LEU A 292 -5.03 13.78 12.59
CA LEU A 292 -4.37 14.98 12.05
C LEU A 292 -2.87 14.85 12.13
#